data_e32a4365b2326102b6c423ab66867ec0
#
_entry.id   e32a4365b2326102b6c423ab66867ec0
#
_cell.length_a   1.000
_cell.length_b   1.000
_cell.length_c   1.000
_cell.angle_alpha   90.00
_cell.angle_beta   90.00
_cell.angle_gamma   90.00
#
_symmetry.space_group_name_H-M   'P 1'
#
loop_
_entity.id
_entity.type
_entity.pdbx_description
1 polymer ?
#
loop_
_entity_poly.entity_id
_entity_poly.type
_entity_poly.pdbx_seq_one_letter_code
_entity_poly.pdbx_strand_id
1 'polypeptide(L)'
;RKKHTKTITKIVLFSGILIGGGIGIVTIMNCNVPEKRLMEYMKYIEKGEYEQMYAMLDQKKSSMNSKEEFIERNSKIYEGIEMSDLSITDITVKRQENGNAAVSYTTNMQTAAGNVEFTNDAAFSHDWTGYHLIWQDQLIFPELSATDKVQVTSEEAKRGDILDRNGRQLAGEGTASSVGIVPGRMENREDTIKKLAEYLGIGADEIEDKLKAGWVKADSFVPVATIPKIQEVDLLTVNPDKTVLEEKEKQDTLLKIPGIMLSDVKVRTYYLKRSCLSSGRVCTGGYSRRFAGT
;
A
#
# COMPACT_ATOMS: atom_id res chain seq x y z
N ARG A 1 28.37 -22.55 -63.71
CA ARG A 1 28.44 -22.25 -62.27
C ARG A 1 27.94 -20.82 -61.91
N LYS A 2 28.09 -19.83 -62.80
CA LYS A 2 27.67 -18.43 -62.54
C LYS A 2 26.12 -18.14 -62.68
N LYS A 3 25.40 -18.98 -63.40
CA LYS A 3 23.94 -18.79 -63.62
C LYS A 3 23.08 -19.23 -62.40
N HIS A 4 23.48 -20.24 -61.63
CA HIS A 4 22.74 -20.71 -60.46
C HIS A 4 22.80 -19.74 -59.26
N THR A 5 23.93 -19.04 -59.08
CA THR A 5 24.12 -18.09 -57.99
C THR A 5 23.19 -16.83 -58.12
N LYS A 6 22.98 -16.37 -59.37
CA LYS A 6 22.05 -15.23 -59.60
C LYS A 6 20.60 -15.58 -59.38
N THR A 7 20.18 -16.81 -59.62
CA THR A 7 18.79 -17.28 -59.40
C THR A 7 18.53 -17.44 -57.92
N ILE A 8 19.46 -18.00 -57.15
CA ILE A 8 19.33 -18.16 -55.69
C ILE A 8 19.28 -16.79 -55.00
N THR A 9 20.10 -15.82 -55.40
CA THR A 9 20.09 -14.47 -54.84
C THR A 9 18.76 -13.74 -55.14
N LYS A 10 18.16 -13.95 -56.30
CA LYS A 10 16.86 -13.39 -56.62
C LYS A 10 15.70 -14.04 -55.82
N ILE A 11 15.78 -15.37 -55.57
CA ILE A 11 14.77 -16.08 -54.76
C ILE A 11 14.85 -15.65 -53.30
N VAL A 12 16.05 -15.49 -52.71
CA VAL A 12 16.24 -15.01 -51.34
C VAL A 12 15.79 -13.57 -51.18
N LEU A 13 16.04 -12.68 -52.15
CA LEU A 13 15.53 -11.31 -52.12
C LEU A 13 13.99 -11.24 -52.25
N PHE A 14 13.39 -12.10 -53.07
CA PHE A 14 11.92 -12.13 -53.21
C PHE A 14 11.20 -12.74 -52.00
N SER A 15 11.80 -13.76 -51.35
CA SER A 15 11.28 -14.32 -50.11
C SER A 15 11.41 -13.33 -48.93
N GLY A 16 12.50 -12.54 -48.85
CA GLY A 16 12.67 -11.50 -47.86
C GLY A 16 11.61 -10.37 -47.96
N ILE A 17 11.25 -9.96 -49.15
CA ILE A 17 10.22 -8.98 -49.42
C ILE A 17 8.82 -9.53 -49.05
N LEU A 18 8.53 -10.80 -49.30
CA LEU A 18 7.27 -11.44 -48.93
C LEU A 18 7.12 -11.57 -47.41
N ILE A 19 8.16 -11.92 -46.68
CA ILE A 19 8.14 -12.01 -45.22
C ILE A 19 8.03 -10.60 -44.57
N GLY A 20 8.80 -9.64 -45.06
CA GLY A 20 8.69 -8.25 -44.61
C GLY A 20 7.35 -7.60 -44.93
N GLY A 21 6.79 -7.86 -46.13
CA GLY A 21 5.48 -7.41 -46.53
C GLY A 21 4.34 -8.05 -45.71
N GLY A 22 4.47 -9.35 -45.38
CA GLY A 22 3.48 -10.08 -44.58
C GLY A 22 3.38 -9.54 -43.15
N ILE A 23 4.51 -9.27 -42.50
CA ILE A 23 4.53 -8.69 -41.14
C ILE A 23 3.97 -7.26 -41.16
N GLY A 24 4.34 -6.45 -42.13
CA GLY A 24 3.81 -5.09 -42.33
C GLY A 24 2.29 -5.07 -42.52
N ILE A 25 1.75 -5.96 -43.36
CA ILE A 25 0.30 -6.07 -43.60
C ILE A 25 -0.44 -6.52 -42.33
N VAL A 26 0.08 -7.48 -41.58
CA VAL A 26 -0.54 -7.95 -40.32
C VAL A 26 -0.56 -6.83 -39.28
N THR A 27 0.52 -6.05 -39.16
CA THR A 27 0.57 -4.91 -38.24
C THR A 27 -0.42 -3.82 -38.64
N ILE A 28 -0.49 -3.46 -39.93
CA ILE A 28 -1.46 -2.47 -40.42
C ILE A 28 -2.91 -2.94 -40.25
N MET A 29 -3.20 -4.23 -40.47
CA MET A 29 -4.53 -4.79 -40.24
C MET A 29 -4.95 -4.74 -38.77
N ASN A 30 -4.02 -4.92 -37.83
CA ASN A 30 -4.33 -4.79 -36.39
C ASN A 30 -4.62 -3.33 -36.00
N CYS A 31 -3.93 -2.36 -36.58
CA CYS A 31 -4.14 -0.94 -36.31
C CYS A 31 -5.47 -0.40 -36.87
N ASN A 32 -6.12 -1.12 -37.74
CA ASN A 32 -7.40 -0.72 -38.35
C ASN A 32 -8.64 -1.19 -37.58
N VAL A 33 -8.48 -1.78 -36.39
CA VAL A 33 -9.59 -2.30 -35.59
C VAL A 33 -9.47 -1.75 -34.17
N PRO A 34 -10.31 -0.77 -33.76
CA PRO A 34 -10.15 -0.06 -32.49
C PRO A 34 -10.26 -0.98 -31.27
N GLU A 35 -11.10 -2.03 -31.29
CA GLU A 35 -11.20 -3.01 -30.22
C GLU A 35 -9.90 -3.81 -30.03
N LYS A 36 -9.17 -4.13 -31.11
CA LYS A 36 -7.87 -4.79 -31.00
C LYS A 36 -6.81 -3.86 -30.44
N ARG A 37 -6.84 -2.59 -30.81
CA ARG A 37 -5.95 -1.58 -30.26
C ARG A 37 -6.20 -1.39 -28.74
N LEU A 38 -7.46 -1.41 -28.31
CA LEU A 38 -7.80 -1.36 -26.88
C LEU A 38 -7.24 -2.60 -26.15
N MET A 39 -7.45 -3.79 -26.68
CA MET A 39 -6.91 -5.03 -26.07
C MET A 39 -5.37 -5.02 -25.97
N GLU A 40 -4.68 -4.47 -26.98
CA GLU A 40 -3.24 -4.31 -26.96
C GLU A 40 -2.80 -3.33 -25.89
N TYR A 41 -3.50 -2.20 -25.76
CA TYR A 41 -3.26 -1.21 -24.70
C TYR A 41 -3.42 -1.82 -23.30
N MET A 42 -4.51 -2.60 -23.08
CA MET A 42 -4.73 -3.29 -21.79
C MET A 42 -3.64 -4.31 -21.46
N LYS A 43 -3.10 -5.02 -22.45
CA LYS A 43 -1.95 -5.92 -22.27
C LYS A 43 -0.68 -5.17 -21.85
N TYR A 44 -0.46 -3.96 -22.34
CA TYR A 44 0.67 -3.14 -21.91
C TYR A 44 0.50 -2.66 -20.47
N ILE A 45 -0.72 -2.32 -20.05
CA ILE A 45 -1.01 -2.02 -18.64
C ILE A 45 -0.66 -3.22 -17.76
N GLU A 46 -1.19 -4.41 -18.09
CA GLU A 46 -0.98 -5.65 -17.33
C GLU A 46 0.51 -6.00 -17.17
N LYS A 47 1.33 -5.68 -18.19
CA LYS A 47 2.77 -5.92 -18.18
C LYS A 47 3.61 -4.80 -17.58
N GLY A 48 3.02 -3.65 -17.25
CA GLY A 48 3.75 -2.45 -16.84
C GLY A 48 4.57 -1.81 -17.97
N GLU A 49 4.22 -2.07 -19.23
CA GLU A 49 4.93 -1.57 -20.42
C GLU A 49 4.41 -0.15 -20.79
N TYR A 50 4.56 0.81 -19.89
CA TYR A 50 3.99 2.16 -20.01
C TYR A 50 4.54 2.98 -21.20
N GLU A 51 5.76 2.69 -21.64
CA GLU A 51 6.32 3.32 -22.84
C GLU A 51 5.60 2.88 -24.12
N GLN A 52 5.24 1.60 -24.22
CA GLN A 52 4.47 1.06 -25.32
C GLN A 52 3.05 1.60 -25.32
N MET A 53 2.44 1.78 -24.14
CA MET A 53 1.16 2.46 -24.01
C MET A 53 1.20 3.88 -24.59
N TYR A 54 2.23 4.66 -24.22
CA TYR A 54 2.41 6.02 -24.75
C TYR A 54 2.58 6.07 -26.26
N ALA A 55 3.29 5.11 -26.83
CA ALA A 55 3.49 5.01 -28.30
C ALA A 55 2.19 4.74 -29.09
N MET A 56 1.12 4.26 -28.43
CA MET A 56 -0.18 4.02 -29.06
C MET A 56 -1.09 5.25 -29.07
N LEU A 57 -0.71 6.34 -28.43
CA LEU A 57 -1.55 7.52 -28.24
C LEU A 57 -1.57 8.46 -29.44
N ASP A 58 -2.70 9.12 -29.64
CA ASP A 58 -2.74 10.38 -30.37
C ASP A 58 -2.25 11.49 -29.45
N GLN A 59 -0.95 11.78 -29.51
CA GLN A 59 -0.29 12.74 -28.63
C GLN A 59 -0.82 14.17 -28.75
N LYS A 60 -1.46 14.53 -29.87
CA LYS A 60 -2.02 15.86 -30.10
C LYS A 60 -3.39 16.05 -29.44
N LYS A 61 -4.13 14.98 -29.23
CA LYS A 61 -5.49 14.99 -28.70
C LYS A 61 -5.60 14.44 -27.27
N SER A 62 -4.55 13.78 -26.79
CA SER A 62 -4.49 13.26 -25.42
C SER A 62 -4.28 14.39 -24.41
N SER A 63 -4.81 14.22 -23.20
CA SER A 63 -4.74 15.23 -22.12
C SER A 63 -3.35 15.38 -21.50
N MET A 64 -2.46 14.42 -21.72
CA MET A 64 -1.09 14.43 -21.18
C MET A 64 -0.10 14.95 -22.22
N ASN A 65 0.72 15.92 -21.85
CA ASN A 65 1.63 16.62 -22.75
C ASN A 65 3.03 16.03 -22.84
N SER A 66 3.47 15.24 -21.83
CA SER A 66 4.81 14.63 -21.85
C SER A 66 4.75 13.11 -21.65
N LYS A 67 5.74 12.42 -22.22
CA LYS A 67 5.90 10.97 -22.05
C LYS A 67 6.21 10.62 -20.59
N GLU A 68 7.05 11.42 -19.97
CA GLU A 68 7.49 11.23 -18.59
C GLU A 68 6.32 11.33 -17.61
N GLU A 69 5.49 12.36 -17.74
CA GLU A 69 4.30 12.54 -16.92
C GLU A 69 3.30 11.39 -17.09
N PHE A 70 3.09 10.96 -18.34
CA PHE A 70 2.22 9.81 -18.63
C PHE A 70 2.70 8.54 -17.96
N ILE A 71 3.99 8.20 -18.09
CA ILE A 71 4.57 7.01 -17.51
C ILE A 71 4.50 7.08 -15.97
N GLU A 72 4.92 8.21 -15.39
CA GLU A 72 4.91 8.41 -13.94
C GLU A 72 3.50 8.29 -13.34
N ARG A 73 2.50 8.88 -14.01
CA ARG A 73 1.12 8.83 -13.53
C ARG A 73 0.53 7.43 -13.59
N ASN A 74 0.68 6.75 -14.73
CA ASN A 74 0.14 5.41 -14.90
C ASN A 74 0.85 4.41 -13.98
N SER A 75 2.19 4.42 -13.90
CA SER A 75 2.94 3.52 -13.02
C SER A 75 2.58 3.72 -11.55
N LYS A 76 2.57 4.98 -11.08
CA LYS A 76 2.21 5.27 -9.68
C LYS A 76 0.80 4.81 -9.31
N ILE A 77 -0.15 4.90 -10.23
CA ILE A 77 -1.54 4.47 -9.94
C ILE A 77 -1.63 2.95 -9.99
N TYR A 78 -1.25 2.30 -11.09
CA TYR A 78 -1.41 0.85 -11.24
C TYR A 78 -0.55 0.04 -10.27
N GLU A 79 0.70 0.48 -10.01
CA GLU A 79 1.57 -0.14 -9.00
C GLU A 79 1.09 0.17 -7.57
N GLY A 80 0.64 1.40 -7.33
CA GLY A 80 0.15 1.84 -6.02
C GLY A 80 -1.12 1.12 -5.55
N ILE A 81 -1.99 0.71 -6.47
CA ILE A 81 -3.17 -0.10 -6.18
C ILE A 81 -2.88 -1.62 -6.21
N GLU A 82 -1.62 -2.03 -6.47
CA GLU A 82 -1.22 -3.44 -6.63
C GLU A 82 -2.08 -4.17 -7.68
N MET A 83 -2.30 -3.53 -8.84
CA MET A 83 -3.16 -4.05 -9.90
C MET A 83 -2.65 -5.38 -10.45
N SER A 84 -3.57 -6.34 -10.61
CA SER A 84 -3.35 -7.63 -11.26
C SER A 84 -4.62 -8.10 -11.98
N ASP A 85 -4.51 -9.17 -12.76
CA ASP A 85 -5.63 -9.85 -13.43
C ASP A 85 -6.57 -8.87 -14.19
N LEU A 86 -5.97 -7.95 -14.96
CA LEU A 86 -6.72 -6.98 -15.77
C LEU A 86 -7.41 -7.66 -16.95
N SER A 87 -8.69 -7.50 -17.06
CA SER A 87 -9.50 -8.00 -18.20
C SER A 87 -10.56 -6.99 -18.61
N ILE A 88 -10.98 -7.06 -19.86
CA ILE A 88 -12.09 -6.25 -20.37
C ILE A 88 -13.16 -7.13 -21.03
N THR A 89 -14.43 -6.77 -20.82
CA THR A 89 -15.61 -7.45 -21.36
C THR A 89 -16.57 -6.43 -21.98
N ASP A 90 -17.68 -6.89 -22.55
CA ASP A 90 -18.79 -6.08 -23.07
C ASP A 90 -18.39 -4.99 -24.05
N ILE A 91 -17.42 -5.30 -24.91
CA ILE A 91 -16.83 -4.33 -25.84
C ILE A 91 -17.88 -3.93 -26.91
N THR A 92 -18.20 -2.66 -26.98
CA THR A 92 -19.09 -2.08 -28.00
C THR A 92 -18.39 -0.93 -28.73
N VAL A 93 -18.36 -0.99 -30.03
CA VAL A 93 -17.70 0.00 -30.90
C VAL A 93 -18.71 0.87 -31.63
N LYS A 94 -18.56 2.20 -31.50
CA LYS A 94 -19.31 3.19 -32.28
C LYS A 94 -18.34 3.95 -33.18
N ARG A 95 -18.41 3.74 -34.49
CA ARG A 95 -17.64 4.47 -35.49
C ARG A 95 -18.36 5.76 -35.91
N GLN A 96 -17.58 6.82 -36.09
CA GLN A 96 -18.04 8.14 -36.48
C GLN A 96 -17.80 8.35 -38.01
N GLU A 97 -18.55 9.27 -38.61
CA GLU A 97 -18.39 9.60 -40.01
C GLU A 97 -16.98 10.14 -40.39
N ASN A 98 -16.32 10.80 -39.46
CA ASN A 98 -14.94 11.30 -39.61
C ASN A 98 -13.86 10.23 -39.50
N GLY A 99 -14.23 8.94 -39.38
CA GLY A 99 -13.32 7.80 -39.22
C GLY A 99 -12.90 7.52 -37.79
N ASN A 100 -13.13 8.41 -36.82
CA ASN A 100 -12.86 8.16 -35.41
C ASN A 100 -13.78 7.06 -34.84
N ALA A 101 -13.42 6.53 -33.67
CA ALA A 101 -14.26 5.53 -32.99
C ALA A 101 -14.31 5.80 -31.49
N ALA A 102 -15.42 5.43 -30.87
CA ALA A 102 -15.54 5.30 -29.42
C ALA A 102 -15.79 3.83 -29.10
N VAL A 103 -15.11 3.34 -28.07
CA VAL A 103 -15.21 1.95 -27.60
C VAL A 103 -15.64 1.97 -26.15
N SER A 104 -16.85 1.49 -25.88
CA SER A 104 -17.34 1.28 -24.51
C SER A 104 -17.00 -0.15 -24.10
N TYR A 105 -16.54 -0.36 -22.88
CA TYR A 105 -16.12 -1.65 -22.34
C TYR A 105 -16.24 -1.69 -20.83
N THR A 106 -16.37 -2.90 -20.28
CA THR A 106 -16.31 -3.15 -18.82
C THR A 106 -14.91 -3.60 -18.45
N THR A 107 -14.28 -2.91 -17.51
CA THR A 107 -12.97 -3.27 -16.94
C THR A 107 -13.18 -4.06 -15.68
N ASN A 108 -12.46 -5.16 -15.54
CA ASN A 108 -12.32 -5.96 -14.33
C ASN A 108 -10.83 -6.04 -13.95
N MET A 109 -10.49 -5.71 -12.73
CA MET A 109 -9.12 -5.83 -12.22
C MET A 109 -9.10 -6.19 -10.75
N GLN A 110 -8.10 -6.96 -10.33
CA GLN A 110 -7.80 -7.20 -8.94
C GLN A 110 -6.89 -6.10 -8.40
N THR A 111 -7.20 -5.58 -7.21
CA THR A 111 -6.42 -4.53 -6.55
C THR A 111 -6.17 -4.90 -5.08
N ALA A 112 -5.34 -4.14 -4.37
CA ALA A 112 -5.15 -4.27 -2.92
C ALA A 112 -6.47 -4.15 -2.13
N ALA A 113 -7.46 -3.43 -2.66
CA ALA A 113 -8.80 -3.29 -2.07
C ALA A 113 -9.78 -4.40 -2.47
N GLY A 114 -9.35 -5.36 -3.30
CA GLY A 114 -10.17 -6.44 -3.85
C GLY A 114 -10.47 -6.26 -5.34
N ASN A 115 -11.46 -7.01 -5.84
CA ASN A 115 -11.87 -6.92 -7.24
C ASN A 115 -12.68 -5.64 -7.49
N VAL A 116 -12.31 -4.91 -8.53
CA VAL A 116 -12.97 -3.67 -8.96
C VAL A 116 -13.48 -3.84 -10.38
N GLU A 117 -14.73 -3.50 -10.58
CA GLU A 117 -15.41 -3.56 -11.88
C GLU A 117 -16.08 -2.21 -12.20
N PHE A 118 -15.86 -1.71 -13.40
CA PHE A 118 -16.50 -0.48 -13.88
C PHE A 118 -16.57 -0.44 -15.41
N THR A 119 -17.54 0.31 -15.95
CA THR A 119 -17.64 0.59 -17.37
C THR A 119 -16.83 1.81 -17.73
N ASN A 120 -16.14 1.76 -18.86
CA ASN A 120 -15.29 2.82 -19.35
C ASN A 120 -15.48 3.06 -20.85
N ASP A 121 -15.11 4.25 -21.32
CA ASP A 121 -15.16 4.67 -22.72
C ASP A 121 -13.76 5.08 -23.19
N ALA A 122 -13.29 4.49 -24.28
CA ALA A 122 -12.04 4.86 -24.94
C ALA A 122 -12.34 5.54 -26.30
N ALA A 123 -11.78 6.72 -26.50
CA ALA A 123 -11.88 7.43 -27.77
C ALA A 123 -10.65 7.16 -28.63
N PHE A 124 -10.85 6.91 -29.91
CA PHE A 124 -9.80 6.70 -30.90
C PHE A 124 -9.90 7.69 -32.05
N SER A 125 -8.81 8.32 -32.40
CA SER A 125 -8.65 9.00 -33.67
C SER A 125 -8.17 8.01 -34.74
N HIS A 126 -8.49 8.29 -36.00
CA HIS A 126 -8.07 7.47 -37.13
C HIS A 126 -7.32 8.30 -38.15
N ASP A 127 -6.20 7.80 -38.62
CA ASP A 127 -5.41 8.35 -39.72
C ASP A 127 -4.95 7.25 -40.69
N TRP A 128 -4.03 7.57 -41.58
CA TRP A 128 -3.52 6.63 -42.59
C TRP A 128 -2.72 5.46 -41.99
N THR A 129 -2.24 5.58 -40.74
CA THR A 129 -1.52 4.54 -40.01
C THR A 129 -2.44 3.64 -39.18
N GLY A 130 -3.69 4.08 -38.91
CA GLY A 130 -4.70 3.32 -38.18
C GLY A 130 -5.34 4.08 -37.02
N TYR A 131 -5.81 3.35 -36.01
CA TYR A 131 -6.43 3.92 -34.81
C TYR A 131 -5.38 4.24 -33.73
N HIS A 132 -5.46 5.46 -33.19
CA HIS A 132 -4.65 5.96 -32.06
C HIS A 132 -5.55 6.31 -30.89
N LEU A 133 -5.20 5.85 -29.70
CA LEU A 133 -5.96 6.10 -28.49
C LEU A 133 -5.84 7.57 -28.07
N ILE A 134 -6.94 8.23 -27.81
CA ILE A 134 -6.98 9.55 -27.19
C ILE A 134 -7.03 9.34 -25.69
N TRP A 135 -5.89 9.54 -25.03
CA TRP A 135 -5.77 9.25 -23.60
C TRP A 135 -6.33 10.38 -22.75
N GLN A 136 -7.06 9.98 -21.70
CA GLN A 136 -7.56 10.82 -20.63
C GLN A 136 -7.48 10.04 -19.31
N ASP A 137 -7.44 10.75 -18.17
CA ASP A 137 -7.38 10.13 -16.84
C ASP A 137 -8.54 9.15 -16.58
N GLN A 138 -9.70 9.41 -17.18
CA GLN A 138 -10.88 8.56 -17.10
C GLN A 138 -10.64 7.14 -17.63
N LEU A 139 -9.61 6.93 -18.46
CA LEU A 139 -9.23 5.57 -18.91
C LEU A 139 -8.68 4.71 -17.77
N ILE A 140 -8.16 5.33 -16.71
CA ILE A 140 -7.72 4.62 -15.50
C ILE A 140 -8.93 4.31 -14.62
N PHE A 141 -9.66 5.34 -14.22
CA PHE A 141 -10.94 5.24 -13.50
C PHE A 141 -11.93 6.28 -14.02
N PRO A 142 -13.22 5.94 -14.24
CA PRO A 142 -14.20 6.82 -14.90
C PRO A 142 -14.34 8.21 -14.29
N GLU A 143 -14.17 8.34 -12.99
CA GLU A 143 -14.32 9.60 -12.25
C GLU A 143 -12.99 10.33 -12.00
N LEU A 144 -11.86 9.77 -12.46
CA LEU A 144 -10.54 10.33 -12.20
C LEU A 144 -10.30 11.59 -13.04
N SER A 145 -9.91 12.68 -12.41
CA SER A 145 -9.47 13.91 -13.07
C SER A 145 -7.94 14.10 -12.99
N ALA A 146 -7.41 15.03 -13.79
CA ALA A 146 -5.97 15.27 -13.87
C ALA A 146 -5.32 15.69 -12.53
N THR A 147 -6.11 16.30 -11.62
CA THR A 147 -5.63 16.76 -10.31
C THR A 147 -5.82 15.75 -9.20
N ASP A 148 -6.60 14.69 -9.44
CA ASP A 148 -6.92 13.70 -8.42
C ASP A 148 -5.76 12.74 -8.17
N LYS A 149 -5.72 12.21 -6.95
CA LYS A 149 -4.75 11.22 -6.52
C LYS A 149 -5.47 9.95 -6.08
N VAL A 150 -5.00 8.82 -6.54
CA VAL A 150 -5.46 7.52 -6.06
C VAL A 150 -4.67 7.19 -4.79
N GLN A 151 -5.37 6.89 -3.71
CA GLN A 151 -4.78 6.53 -2.43
C GLN A 151 -5.37 5.20 -1.94
N VAL A 152 -4.51 4.26 -1.59
CA VAL A 152 -4.89 3.02 -0.92
C VAL A 152 -4.67 3.20 0.58
N THR A 153 -5.71 2.93 1.36
CA THR A 153 -5.63 2.94 2.83
C THR A 153 -5.91 1.53 3.33
N SER A 154 -5.02 1.01 4.15
CA SER A 154 -5.20 -0.28 4.82
C SER A 154 -5.55 -0.04 6.29
N GLU A 155 -6.63 -0.64 6.75
CA GLU A 155 -7.00 -0.67 8.17
C GLU A 155 -6.82 -2.10 8.68
N GLU A 156 -6.05 -2.24 9.75
CA GLU A 156 -5.90 -3.55 10.39
C GLU A 156 -7.22 -4.02 10.99
N ALA A 157 -7.60 -5.27 10.71
CA ALA A 157 -8.80 -5.86 11.27
C ALA A 157 -8.70 -5.93 12.80
N LYS A 158 -9.74 -5.44 13.49
CA LYS A 158 -9.84 -5.56 14.95
C LYS A 158 -9.92 -7.02 15.34
N ARG A 159 -8.96 -7.48 16.15
CA ARG A 159 -8.97 -8.85 16.68
C ARG A 159 -10.18 -9.05 17.59
N GLY A 160 -11.01 -10.07 17.30
CA GLY A 160 -12.19 -10.40 18.09
C GLY A 160 -11.90 -10.68 19.56
N ASP A 161 -12.87 -10.40 20.43
CA ASP A 161 -12.80 -10.69 21.85
C ASP A 161 -12.98 -12.18 22.11
N ILE A 162 -12.35 -12.70 23.16
CA ILE A 162 -12.60 -14.04 23.69
C ILE A 162 -13.53 -13.88 24.88
N LEU A 163 -14.70 -14.51 24.81
CA LEU A 163 -15.71 -14.44 25.86
C LEU A 163 -15.84 -15.80 26.57
N ASP A 164 -16.28 -15.79 27.84
CA ASP A 164 -16.73 -16.98 28.53
C ASP A 164 -18.17 -17.36 28.12
N ARG A 165 -18.68 -18.49 28.65
CA ARG A 165 -20.05 -18.95 28.38
C ARG A 165 -21.16 -17.96 28.80
N ASN A 166 -20.83 -16.99 29.65
CA ASN A 166 -21.76 -15.98 30.18
C ASN A 166 -21.59 -14.62 29.47
N GLY A 167 -20.74 -14.56 28.39
CA GLY A 167 -20.47 -13.33 27.67
C GLY A 167 -19.44 -12.41 28.34
N ARG A 168 -18.73 -12.85 29.39
CA ARG A 168 -17.71 -12.04 30.04
C ARG A 168 -16.42 -12.10 29.24
N GLN A 169 -15.79 -10.97 29.04
CA GLN A 169 -14.54 -10.86 28.28
C GLN A 169 -13.37 -11.52 29.03
N LEU A 170 -12.80 -12.55 28.43
CA LEU A 170 -11.58 -13.23 28.93
C LEU A 170 -10.32 -12.59 28.35
N ALA A 171 -10.40 -12.20 27.10
CA ALA A 171 -9.35 -11.45 26.44
C ALA A 171 -9.95 -10.54 25.36
N GLY A 172 -9.49 -9.32 25.27
CA GLY A 172 -9.99 -8.32 24.33
C GLY A 172 -9.07 -7.14 24.15
N GLU A 173 -9.52 -6.17 23.38
CA GLU A 173 -8.82 -4.90 23.24
C GLU A 173 -8.95 -4.11 24.54
N GLY A 174 -7.84 -3.66 25.06
CA GLY A 174 -7.74 -2.77 26.22
C GLY A 174 -6.81 -1.61 25.88
N THR A 175 -6.65 -0.71 26.85
CA THR A 175 -5.74 0.43 26.74
C THR A 175 -4.61 0.27 27.76
N ALA A 176 -3.39 0.53 27.34
CA ALA A 176 -2.20 0.63 28.18
C ALA A 176 -1.53 1.98 27.98
N SER A 177 -0.59 2.32 28.84
CA SER A 177 0.21 3.53 28.68
C SER A 177 1.57 3.16 28.10
N SER A 178 1.91 3.72 26.94
CA SER A 178 3.26 3.64 26.38
C SER A 178 4.12 4.72 26.99
N VAL A 179 5.21 4.31 27.63
CA VAL A 179 6.25 5.21 28.13
C VAL A 179 7.21 5.47 27.01
N GLY A 180 7.41 6.72 26.63
CA GLY A 180 8.33 7.10 25.58
C GLY A 180 9.15 8.31 25.92
N ILE A 181 10.19 8.53 25.13
CA ILE A 181 11.12 9.64 25.23
C ILE A 181 10.91 10.59 24.06
N VAL A 182 10.90 11.88 24.34
CA VAL A 182 10.99 12.96 23.33
C VAL A 182 12.40 13.56 23.42
N PRO A 183 13.31 13.26 22.46
CA PRO A 183 14.72 13.63 22.56
C PRO A 183 14.98 15.11 22.81
N GLY A 184 14.24 16.00 22.17
CA GLY A 184 14.38 17.44 22.31
C GLY A 184 13.91 18.03 23.65
N ARG A 185 13.26 17.22 24.50
CA ARG A 185 12.80 17.62 25.85
C ARG A 185 13.66 17.06 26.98
N MET A 186 14.70 16.29 26.67
CA MET A 186 15.64 15.80 27.67
C MET A 186 16.60 16.94 28.08
N GLU A 187 16.81 17.13 29.38
CA GLU A 187 17.85 18.04 29.90
C GLU A 187 19.22 17.37 29.90
N ASN A 188 19.29 16.12 30.36
CA ASN A 188 20.47 15.30 30.36
C ASN A 188 20.16 13.91 29.83
N ARG A 189 20.70 13.59 28.62
CA ARG A 189 20.41 12.33 27.92
C ARG A 189 20.80 11.09 28.73
N GLU A 190 22.03 11.07 29.28
CA GLU A 190 22.55 9.91 30.00
C GLU A 190 21.78 9.67 31.31
N ASP A 191 21.48 10.72 32.05
CA ASP A 191 20.73 10.64 33.31
C ASP A 191 19.29 10.19 33.08
N THR A 192 18.64 10.73 32.03
CA THR A 192 17.25 10.33 31.61
C THR A 192 17.22 8.84 31.27
N ILE A 193 18.15 8.36 30.42
CA ILE A 193 18.21 6.97 29.99
C ILE A 193 18.47 6.05 31.19
N LYS A 194 19.40 6.41 32.07
CA LYS A 194 19.74 5.63 33.25
C LYS A 194 18.56 5.49 34.21
N LYS A 195 17.91 6.61 34.56
CA LYS A 195 16.73 6.60 35.41
C LYS A 195 15.58 5.78 34.81
N LEU A 196 15.34 5.92 33.51
CA LEU A 196 14.27 5.19 32.82
C LEU A 196 14.59 3.69 32.78
N ALA A 197 15.83 3.31 32.50
CA ALA A 197 16.30 1.92 32.50
C ALA A 197 16.10 1.27 33.87
N GLU A 198 16.47 1.96 34.95
CA GLU A 198 16.32 1.50 36.35
C GLU A 198 14.80 1.33 36.70
N TYR A 199 13.97 2.32 36.38
CA TYR A 199 12.53 2.26 36.66
C TYR A 199 11.79 1.17 35.90
N LEU A 200 12.12 0.96 34.63
CA LEU A 200 11.44 0.00 33.77
C LEU A 200 12.08 -1.40 33.80
N GLY A 201 13.28 -1.55 34.38
CA GLY A 201 14.01 -2.80 34.41
C GLY A 201 14.49 -3.26 33.02
N ILE A 202 14.81 -2.32 32.14
CA ILE A 202 15.29 -2.56 30.76
C ILE A 202 16.75 -2.09 30.63
N GLY A 203 17.44 -2.61 29.60
CA GLY A 203 18.85 -2.20 29.36
C GLY A 203 18.92 -0.76 28.83
N ALA A 204 19.90 0.01 29.33
CA ALA A 204 20.19 1.35 28.84
C ALA A 204 20.56 1.33 27.35
N ASP A 205 21.31 0.31 26.91
CA ASP A 205 21.70 0.10 25.51
C ASP A 205 20.48 -0.08 24.59
N GLU A 206 19.44 -0.80 25.06
CA GLU A 206 18.20 -0.99 24.30
C GLU A 206 17.47 0.34 24.08
N ILE A 207 17.47 1.22 25.08
CA ILE A 207 16.88 2.57 24.96
C ILE A 207 17.70 3.40 23.98
N GLU A 208 19.03 3.34 24.08
CA GLU A 208 19.91 4.07 23.17
C GLU A 208 19.74 3.65 21.72
N ASP A 209 19.59 2.36 21.43
CA ASP A 209 19.41 1.85 20.07
C ASP A 209 18.08 2.33 19.48
N LYS A 210 17.01 2.37 20.28
CA LYS A 210 15.76 2.97 19.85
C LYS A 210 15.90 4.46 19.51
N LEU A 211 16.67 5.21 20.29
CA LEU A 211 16.92 6.63 20.07
C LEU A 211 17.85 6.93 18.88
N LYS A 212 18.63 5.95 18.40
CA LYS A 212 19.51 6.08 17.22
C LYS A 212 18.79 5.75 15.89
N ALA A 213 17.54 5.29 15.93
CA ALA A 213 16.79 4.94 14.74
C ALA A 213 16.65 6.13 13.78
N GLY A 214 16.81 5.91 12.47
CA GLY A 214 16.88 6.96 11.45
C GLY A 214 15.65 7.87 11.31
N TRP A 215 14.49 7.46 11.83
CA TRP A 215 13.26 8.26 11.85
C TRP A 215 13.15 9.20 13.07
N VAL A 216 14.01 9.03 14.09
CA VAL A 216 13.93 9.79 15.34
C VAL A 216 14.43 11.22 15.12
N LYS A 217 13.56 12.18 15.44
CA LYS A 217 13.82 13.61 15.44
C LYS A 217 13.70 14.16 16.86
N ALA A 218 14.05 15.43 17.08
CA ALA A 218 14.00 16.06 18.38
C ALA A 218 12.60 16.06 19.03
N ASP A 219 11.55 16.16 18.23
CA ASP A 219 10.14 16.16 18.63
C ASP A 219 9.42 14.81 18.52
N SER A 220 10.13 13.77 18.08
CA SER A 220 9.55 12.43 17.92
C SER A 220 9.29 11.78 19.29
N PHE A 221 8.12 11.17 19.45
CA PHE A 221 7.84 10.28 20.56
C PHE A 221 8.44 8.89 20.27
N VAL A 222 9.46 8.49 21.04
CA VAL A 222 10.14 7.21 20.89
C VAL A 222 9.63 6.26 21.96
N PRO A 223 8.78 5.26 21.63
CA PRO A 223 8.24 4.32 22.62
C PRO A 223 9.33 3.40 23.15
N VAL A 224 9.44 3.32 24.47
CA VAL A 224 10.44 2.51 25.16
C VAL A 224 9.82 1.27 25.78
N ALA A 225 8.73 1.43 26.54
CA ALA A 225 8.02 0.34 27.20
C ALA A 225 6.53 0.61 27.28
N THR A 226 5.78 -0.44 27.58
CA THR A 226 4.33 -0.35 27.83
C THR A 226 4.04 -0.77 29.26
N ILE A 227 3.28 0.06 29.99
CA ILE A 227 2.87 -0.16 31.37
C ILE A 227 1.34 -0.21 31.45
N PRO A 228 0.74 -0.84 32.46
CA PRO A 228 -0.70 -0.83 32.66
C PRO A 228 -1.23 0.61 32.76
N LYS A 229 -2.36 0.88 32.09
CA LYS A 229 -3.05 2.16 32.26
C LYS A 229 -3.86 2.11 33.53
N ILE A 230 -3.61 3.07 34.44
CA ILE A 230 -4.41 3.26 35.64
C ILE A 230 -5.65 4.06 35.27
N GLN A 231 -6.82 3.52 35.58
CA GLN A 231 -8.06 4.23 35.37
C GLN A 231 -8.40 5.06 36.64
N GLU A 232 -8.91 6.26 36.46
CA GLU A 232 -9.30 7.12 37.58
C GLU A 232 -10.33 6.44 38.49
N VAL A 233 -11.21 5.60 37.94
CA VAL A 233 -12.20 4.82 38.69
C VAL A 233 -11.55 3.87 39.70
N ASP A 234 -10.37 3.30 39.39
CA ASP A 234 -9.65 2.39 40.28
C ASP A 234 -9.11 3.13 41.52
N LEU A 235 -8.87 4.43 41.37
CA LEU A 235 -8.39 5.31 42.47
C LEU A 235 -9.53 5.90 43.33
N LEU A 236 -10.75 5.92 42.80
CA LEU A 236 -11.92 6.45 43.52
C LEU A 236 -12.64 5.43 44.40
N THR A 237 -12.15 4.19 44.45
CA THR A 237 -12.70 3.16 45.35
C THR A 237 -12.31 3.45 46.80
N VAL A 238 -13.19 3.06 47.75
CA VAL A 238 -13.05 3.34 49.20
C VAL A 238 -11.76 2.74 49.78
N ASN A 239 -11.22 1.65 49.16
CA ASN A 239 -9.92 1.05 49.45
C ASN A 239 -9.25 0.63 48.11
N PRO A 240 -8.50 1.52 47.46
CA PRO A 240 -7.76 1.15 46.24
C PRO A 240 -6.73 0.07 46.56
N ASP A 241 -6.58 -0.88 45.62
CA ASP A 241 -5.58 -1.95 45.74
C ASP A 241 -4.18 -1.33 45.88
N LYS A 242 -3.38 -1.83 46.81
CA LYS A 242 -2.02 -1.36 47.02
C LYS A 242 -1.17 -1.41 45.75
N THR A 243 -1.38 -2.39 44.88
CA THR A 243 -0.70 -2.51 43.59
C THR A 243 -1.02 -1.36 42.64
N VAL A 244 -2.27 -0.85 42.67
CA VAL A 244 -2.69 0.30 41.85
C VAL A 244 -2.04 1.59 42.34
N LEU A 245 -1.94 1.75 43.66
CA LEU A 245 -1.26 2.92 44.26
C LEU A 245 0.25 2.93 43.95
N GLU A 246 0.92 1.77 44.05
CA GLU A 246 2.33 1.62 43.72
C GLU A 246 2.58 1.89 42.23
N GLU A 247 1.73 1.40 41.35
CA GLU A 247 1.80 1.65 39.91
C GLU A 247 1.60 3.14 39.58
N LYS A 248 0.67 3.82 40.30
CA LYS A 248 0.46 5.26 40.14
C LYS A 248 1.68 6.07 40.59
N GLU A 249 2.25 5.76 41.73
CA GLU A 249 3.45 6.44 42.22
C GLU A 249 4.63 6.27 41.26
N LYS A 250 4.79 5.09 40.68
CA LYS A 250 5.75 4.85 39.59
C LYS A 250 5.50 5.74 38.38
N GLN A 251 4.24 5.81 37.88
CA GLN A 251 3.91 6.66 36.75
C GLN A 251 4.17 8.13 37.03
N ASP A 252 3.75 8.62 38.21
CA ASP A 252 3.96 10.01 38.62
C ASP A 252 5.46 10.35 38.74
N THR A 253 6.28 9.38 39.15
CA THR A 253 7.73 9.56 39.22
C THR A 253 8.38 9.58 37.84
N LEU A 254 7.93 8.73 36.91
CA LEU A 254 8.39 8.74 35.52
C LEU A 254 8.07 10.08 34.83
N LEU A 255 6.90 10.63 35.06
CA LEU A 255 6.49 11.91 34.46
C LEU A 255 7.28 13.12 34.98
N LYS A 256 7.94 13.00 36.13
CA LYS A 256 8.85 14.04 36.65
C LYS A 256 10.19 14.09 35.95
N ILE A 257 10.54 13.06 35.18
CA ILE A 257 11.82 13.02 34.45
C ILE A 257 11.67 13.82 33.14
N PRO A 258 12.49 14.86 32.88
CA PRO A 258 12.40 15.66 31.67
C PRO A 258 12.57 14.82 30.41
N GLY A 259 11.68 15.02 29.45
CA GLY A 259 11.69 14.31 28.17
C GLY A 259 10.91 13.00 28.16
N ILE A 260 10.36 12.54 29.29
CA ILE A 260 9.48 11.35 29.32
C ILE A 260 8.02 11.77 29.14
N MET A 261 7.31 11.01 28.31
CA MET A 261 5.87 11.17 28.06
C MET A 261 5.18 9.83 28.12
N LEU A 262 3.90 9.86 28.50
CA LEU A 262 2.98 8.73 28.39
C LEU A 262 2.00 8.98 27.23
N SER A 263 1.76 7.96 26.45
CA SER A 263 0.77 7.97 25.37
C SER A 263 -0.11 6.72 25.48
N ASP A 264 -1.39 6.86 25.23
CA ASP A 264 -2.30 5.72 25.21
C ASP A 264 -2.01 4.82 24.01
N VAL A 265 -1.96 3.52 24.25
CA VAL A 265 -1.77 2.50 23.22
C VAL A 265 -2.80 1.38 23.40
N LYS A 266 -3.35 0.92 22.28
CA LYS A 266 -4.25 -0.24 22.27
C LYS A 266 -3.41 -1.51 22.45
N VAL A 267 -3.84 -2.36 23.39
CA VAL A 267 -3.16 -3.63 23.69
C VAL A 267 -4.17 -4.75 23.85
N ARG A 268 -3.71 -5.98 23.68
CA ARG A 268 -4.52 -7.15 24.03
C ARG A 268 -4.45 -7.39 25.54
N THR A 269 -5.59 -7.24 26.21
CA THR A 269 -5.71 -7.44 27.66
C THR A 269 -6.31 -8.82 27.95
N TYR A 270 -5.75 -9.51 28.94
CA TYR A 270 -6.23 -10.79 29.45
C TYR A 270 -6.70 -10.62 30.90
N TYR A 271 -8.01 -10.69 31.13
CA TYR A 271 -8.62 -10.37 32.42
C TYR A 271 -8.49 -11.49 33.47
N LEU A 272 -8.22 -12.74 33.03
CA LEU A 272 -8.05 -13.88 33.93
C LEU A 272 -6.57 -14.23 34.09
N LYS A 273 -5.84 -13.47 34.91
CA LYS A 273 -4.42 -13.76 35.21
C LYS A 273 -4.20 -15.05 36.02
N ARG A 274 -5.24 -15.69 36.59
CA ARG A 274 -5.13 -16.83 37.52
C ARG A 274 -5.64 -18.19 37.04
N SER A 275 -6.28 -18.33 35.89
CA SER A 275 -6.91 -19.58 35.46
C SER A 275 -6.08 -20.45 34.51
N CYS A 276 -4.84 -20.12 34.20
CA CYS A 276 -3.97 -20.96 33.38
C CYS A 276 -3.12 -21.96 34.19
N LEU A 277 -3.51 -22.27 35.43
CA LEU A 277 -2.73 -23.15 36.32
C LEU A 277 -2.98 -24.66 36.10
N SER A 278 -3.81 -25.08 35.13
CA SER A 278 -4.07 -26.50 34.90
C SER A 278 -3.12 -27.19 33.91
N SER A 279 -2.19 -26.50 33.29
CA SER A 279 -1.27 -27.08 32.30
C SER A 279 0.23 -26.93 32.62
N GLY A 280 0.59 -26.69 33.87
CA GLY A 280 2.01 -26.69 34.33
C GLY A 280 2.95 -25.67 33.69
N ARG A 281 2.43 -24.69 32.93
CA ARG A 281 3.19 -23.55 32.43
C ARG A 281 2.78 -22.29 33.16
N VAL A 282 3.65 -21.84 34.03
CA VAL A 282 3.55 -20.53 34.69
C VAL A 282 3.50 -19.47 33.62
N CYS A 283 2.36 -18.82 33.42
CA CYS A 283 2.30 -17.53 32.76
C CYS A 283 2.91 -16.51 33.71
N THR A 284 4.23 -16.45 33.79
CA THR A 284 4.94 -15.36 34.45
C THR A 284 4.54 -14.08 33.70
N GLY A 285 3.98 -13.15 34.44
CA GLY A 285 3.56 -11.85 33.95
C GLY A 285 4.70 -11.04 33.37
N GLY A 286 5.03 -11.32 32.13
CA GLY A 286 5.98 -10.56 31.34
C GLY A 286 5.23 -9.69 30.36
N TYR A 287 4.73 -8.55 30.79
CA TYR A 287 4.29 -7.47 29.92
C TYR A 287 5.43 -6.99 28.99
N SER A 288 6.68 -7.29 29.35
CA SER A 288 7.87 -6.77 28.68
C SER A 288 8.47 -7.63 27.56
N ARG A 289 7.98 -8.85 27.27
CA ARG A 289 8.71 -9.74 26.35
C ARG A 289 7.97 -10.22 25.09
N ARG A 290 6.77 -9.73 24.75
CA ARG A 290 6.06 -10.20 23.55
C ARG A 290 5.48 -9.13 22.63
N PHE A 291 5.89 -7.91 22.74
CA PHE A 291 5.48 -6.86 21.80
C PHE A 291 6.65 -6.26 21.00
N ALA A 292 7.81 -6.94 20.98
CA ALA A 292 8.87 -6.65 20.01
C ALA A 292 8.82 -7.74 18.94
N GLY A 293 8.17 -7.48 17.82
CA GLY A 293 8.25 -8.38 16.69
C GLY A 293 6.96 -8.42 15.86
N THR A 294 6.81 -7.58 14.97
CA THR A 294 6.69 -7.59 13.48
C THR A 294 6.29 -6.24 13.01
#